data_a137e36ab7345a88b8fc8a0b7957ac44
#
_entry.id   a137e36ab7345a88b8fc8a0b7957ac44
#
_cell.length_a   1.000
_cell.length_b   1.000
_cell.length_c   1.000
_cell.angle_alpha   90.00
_cell.angle_beta   90.00
_cell.angle_gamma   90.00
#
_symmetry.space_group_name_H-M   'P 1'
#
loop_
_entity.id
_entity.type
_entity.pdbx_description
1 polymer ?
#
loop_
_entity_poly.entity_id
_entity_poly.type
_entity_poly.pdbx_seq_one_letter_code
_entity_poly.pdbx_strand_id
1 'polypeptide(L)'
;DRGIILLMFTLGLEFSIDELKHLRKTALVGGGIQMFICTAAFGLGLHYATGMDMSHSLTVGAIMGLSSTAVALKSFQEFGLSGTSGAKMAVGIALFQDIAAIMLVAIMPQIFAATPDSWETALNIGMAVLRGLVFLGAAWLIGHYLLPRIMLAVARTKSRELFTLMVFAICSGIAMLASLLGLSIALGAFTAGLFVSSSYYSHRVLSEVLPFKDLFLTIFFVSAGLLIDIDDLWEHIGHVATFAAFVLAIKFVACIVAASFLKIPGRMGIMASTALTNVGEFSLVLIPFMQEITPIPALVTTNVYAIAAVSMGMTPLLMKAARKLTPLLVRIPGLKTKRERLSVETMITRVEGIKNHAIICLSLIHISEPTRLLSI
;
A
#
# COMPACT_ATOMS: atom_id res chain seq x y z
N ASP A 1 -5.48 -9.32 -16.92
CA ASP A 1 -6.29 -9.97 -15.88
C ASP A 1 -5.52 -11.01 -15.05
N ARG A 2 -4.74 -11.91 -15.68
CA ARG A 2 -4.00 -12.96 -14.92
C ARG A 2 -2.90 -12.40 -14.04
N GLY A 3 -2.24 -11.32 -14.45
CA GLY A 3 -1.22 -10.62 -13.65
C GLY A 3 -1.81 -9.96 -12.40
N ILE A 4 -3.02 -9.41 -12.49
CA ILE A 4 -3.73 -8.78 -11.38
C ILE A 4 -4.08 -9.81 -10.30
N ILE A 5 -4.50 -11.01 -10.71
CA ILE A 5 -4.81 -12.12 -9.78
C ILE A 5 -3.57 -12.46 -8.94
N LEU A 6 -2.42 -12.60 -9.59
CA LEU A 6 -1.18 -12.96 -8.90
C LEU A 6 -0.67 -11.81 -8.03
N LEU A 7 -0.83 -10.56 -8.48
CA LEU A 7 -0.50 -9.38 -7.69
C LEU A 7 -1.36 -9.32 -6.42
N MET A 8 -2.66 -9.52 -6.53
CA MET A 8 -3.58 -9.52 -5.39
C MET A 8 -3.30 -10.68 -4.42
N PHE A 9 -2.98 -11.86 -4.95
CA PHE A 9 -2.56 -13.00 -4.14
C PHE A 9 -1.29 -12.71 -3.34
N THR A 10 -0.27 -12.15 -3.99
CA THR A 10 0.99 -11.78 -3.30
C THR A 10 0.79 -10.68 -2.28
N LEU A 11 -0.07 -9.71 -2.55
CA LEU A 11 -0.43 -8.69 -1.57
C LEU A 11 -1.07 -9.32 -0.33
N GLY A 12 -2.02 -10.26 -0.53
CA GLY A 12 -2.62 -11.00 0.58
C GLY A 12 -1.60 -11.82 1.36
N LEU A 13 -0.58 -12.37 0.66
CA LEU A 13 0.49 -13.16 1.25
C LEU A 13 1.47 -12.32 2.08
N GLU A 14 1.77 -11.11 1.62
CA GLU A 14 2.62 -10.15 2.32
C GLU A 14 1.88 -9.48 3.49
N PHE A 15 0.55 -9.54 3.50
CA PHE A 15 -0.27 -8.91 4.53
C PHE A 15 -0.14 -9.65 5.87
N SER A 16 0.39 -8.96 6.88
CA SER A 16 0.53 -9.47 8.24
C SER A 16 -0.54 -8.89 9.16
N ILE A 17 -1.46 -9.75 9.61
CA ILE A 17 -2.50 -9.36 10.59
C ILE A 17 -1.86 -8.91 11.91
N ASP A 18 -0.75 -9.51 12.31
CA ASP A 18 -0.08 -9.13 13.56
C ASP A 18 0.62 -7.77 13.42
N GLU A 19 1.20 -7.47 12.27
CA GLU A 19 1.77 -6.15 11.98
C GLU A 19 0.68 -5.07 11.97
N LEU A 20 -0.49 -5.36 11.39
CA LEU A 20 -1.65 -4.48 11.43
C LEU A 20 -2.13 -4.22 12.87
N LYS A 21 -2.16 -5.23 13.75
CA LYS A 21 -2.50 -5.06 15.17
C LYS A 21 -1.54 -4.10 15.88
N HIS A 22 -0.25 -4.20 15.60
CA HIS A 22 0.77 -3.31 16.16
C HIS A 22 0.69 -1.89 15.62
N LEU A 23 0.33 -1.73 14.34
CA LEU A 23 0.23 -0.44 13.65
C LEU A 23 -1.21 0.10 13.55
N ARG A 24 -2.19 -0.54 14.21
CA ARG A 24 -3.64 -0.23 14.08
C ARG A 24 -3.98 1.26 14.20
N LYS A 25 -3.36 1.97 15.14
CA LYS A 25 -3.61 3.40 15.33
C LYS A 25 -3.06 4.21 14.15
N THR A 26 -1.88 3.88 13.68
CA THR A 26 -1.26 4.54 12.53
C THR A 26 -2.01 4.23 11.24
N ALA A 27 -2.44 2.98 11.05
CA ALA A 27 -3.23 2.56 9.92
C ALA A 27 -4.60 3.27 9.90
N LEU A 28 -5.41 3.09 10.95
CA LEU A 28 -6.78 3.61 10.95
C LEU A 28 -6.84 5.13 11.00
N VAL A 29 -6.08 5.77 11.89
CA VAL A 29 -6.11 7.23 12.03
C VAL A 29 -5.30 7.90 10.92
N GLY A 30 -4.06 7.46 10.71
CA GLY A 30 -3.18 8.06 9.70
C GLY A 30 -3.67 7.80 8.28
N GLY A 31 -3.97 6.54 7.97
CA GLY A 31 -4.49 6.13 6.67
C GLY A 31 -5.87 6.70 6.39
N GLY A 32 -6.77 6.68 7.37
CA GLY A 32 -8.11 7.26 7.24
C GLY A 32 -8.08 8.75 6.95
N ILE A 33 -7.30 9.54 7.70
CA ILE A 33 -7.15 10.99 7.46
C ILE A 33 -6.56 11.25 6.08
N GLN A 34 -5.48 10.57 5.72
CA GLN A 34 -4.80 10.75 4.44
C GLN A 34 -5.73 10.39 3.27
N MET A 35 -6.38 9.23 3.31
CA MET A 35 -7.31 8.81 2.26
C MET A 35 -8.50 9.75 2.14
N PHE A 36 -9.09 10.16 3.26
CA PHE A 36 -10.22 11.11 3.25
C PHE A 36 -9.85 12.45 2.58
N ILE A 37 -8.71 13.03 2.97
CA ILE A 37 -8.25 14.31 2.39
C ILE A 37 -7.96 14.15 0.90
N CYS A 38 -7.25 13.09 0.50
CA CYS A 38 -6.93 12.85 -0.91
C CYS A 38 -8.18 12.57 -1.74
N THR A 39 -9.09 11.71 -1.27
CA THR A 39 -10.35 11.40 -1.96
C THR A 39 -11.20 12.66 -2.15
N ALA A 40 -11.34 13.47 -1.12
CA ALA A 40 -12.10 14.71 -1.21
C ALA A 40 -11.42 15.73 -2.13
N ALA A 41 -10.13 15.97 -1.98
CA ALA A 41 -9.41 16.98 -2.76
C ALA A 41 -9.33 16.60 -4.25
N PHE A 42 -8.97 15.37 -4.56
CA PHE A 42 -8.88 14.92 -5.97
C PHE A 42 -10.26 14.71 -6.57
N GLY A 43 -11.20 14.12 -5.83
CA GLY A 43 -12.56 13.88 -6.31
C GLY A 43 -13.29 15.19 -6.61
N LEU A 44 -13.29 16.15 -5.69
CA LEU A 44 -13.88 17.46 -5.93
C LEU A 44 -13.14 18.21 -7.06
N GLY A 45 -11.80 18.16 -7.06
CA GLY A 45 -11.00 18.77 -8.12
C GLY A 45 -11.37 18.23 -9.51
N LEU A 46 -11.48 16.90 -9.66
CA LEU A 46 -11.89 16.26 -10.90
C LEU A 46 -13.33 16.60 -11.29
N HIS A 47 -14.27 16.55 -10.33
CA HIS A 47 -15.68 16.91 -10.58
C HIS A 47 -15.81 18.31 -11.18
N TYR A 48 -15.18 19.32 -10.56
CA TYR A 48 -15.25 20.70 -11.03
C TYR A 48 -14.42 20.97 -12.28
N ALA A 49 -13.30 20.27 -12.47
CA ALA A 49 -12.43 20.48 -13.63
C ALA A 49 -12.93 19.78 -14.91
N THR A 50 -13.55 18.60 -14.78
CA THR A 50 -13.93 17.76 -15.93
C THR A 50 -15.44 17.65 -16.13
N GLY A 51 -16.25 18.05 -15.16
CA GLY A 51 -17.70 17.84 -15.16
C GLY A 51 -18.12 16.38 -14.98
N MET A 52 -17.19 15.48 -14.60
CA MET A 52 -17.51 14.08 -14.30
C MET A 52 -18.50 13.99 -13.13
N ASP A 53 -19.32 12.96 -13.15
CA ASP A 53 -20.22 12.67 -12.04
C ASP A 53 -19.45 12.51 -10.71
N MET A 54 -20.09 12.90 -9.60
CA MET A 54 -19.44 12.93 -8.27
C MET A 54 -18.95 11.55 -7.83
N SER A 55 -19.71 10.49 -8.10
CA SER A 55 -19.33 9.13 -7.74
C SER A 55 -18.09 8.65 -8.51
N HIS A 56 -17.99 8.95 -9.81
CA HIS A 56 -16.81 8.67 -10.63
C HIS A 56 -15.60 9.47 -10.15
N SER A 57 -15.80 10.77 -9.93
CA SER A 57 -14.73 11.67 -9.49
C SER A 57 -14.16 11.28 -8.13
N LEU A 58 -15.01 10.94 -7.16
CA LEU A 58 -14.59 10.48 -5.83
C LEU A 58 -13.88 9.14 -5.90
N THR A 59 -14.32 8.22 -6.76
CA THR A 59 -13.66 6.92 -6.95
C THR A 59 -12.27 7.08 -7.53
N VAL A 60 -12.11 7.89 -8.60
CA VAL A 60 -10.79 8.22 -9.16
C VAL A 60 -9.93 8.94 -8.13
N GLY A 61 -10.52 9.86 -7.37
CA GLY A 61 -9.83 10.57 -6.27
C GLY A 61 -9.31 9.62 -5.19
N ALA A 62 -10.09 8.60 -4.82
CA ALA A 62 -9.67 7.56 -3.88
C ALA A 62 -8.52 6.72 -4.46
N ILE A 63 -8.61 6.33 -5.73
CA ILE A 63 -7.55 5.60 -6.44
C ILE A 63 -6.24 6.41 -6.46
N MET A 64 -6.29 7.70 -6.77
CA MET A 64 -5.13 8.59 -6.75
C MET A 64 -4.58 8.80 -5.32
N GLY A 65 -5.41 8.63 -4.31
CA GLY A 65 -5.02 8.67 -2.89
C GLY A 65 -4.06 7.55 -2.49
N LEU A 66 -4.06 6.41 -3.18
CA LEU A 66 -3.21 5.26 -2.88
C LEU A 66 -1.75 5.57 -3.17
N SER A 67 -0.83 5.02 -2.36
CA SER A 67 0.62 5.20 -2.52
C SER A 67 1.30 3.83 -2.60
N SER A 68 2.45 3.75 -3.26
CA SER A 68 3.23 2.52 -3.34
C SER A 68 3.92 2.20 -2.03
N THR A 69 3.54 1.09 -1.41
CA THR A 69 4.16 0.54 -0.20
C THR A 69 5.61 0.15 -0.48
N ALA A 70 5.86 -0.49 -1.62
CA ALA A 70 7.19 -0.97 -2.02
C ALA A 70 8.18 0.18 -2.21
N VAL A 71 7.78 1.24 -2.92
CA VAL A 71 8.62 2.42 -3.16
C VAL A 71 8.94 3.14 -1.83
N ALA A 72 7.95 3.29 -0.96
CA ALA A 72 8.13 3.92 0.35
C ALA A 72 9.12 3.12 1.23
N LEU A 73 8.90 1.81 1.38
CA LEU A 73 9.78 0.93 2.18
C LEU A 73 11.21 0.91 1.64
N LYS A 74 11.37 0.70 0.33
CA LYS A 74 12.69 0.67 -0.31
C LYS A 74 13.44 1.98 -0.10
N SER A 75 12.74 3.12 -0.25
CA SER A 75 13.34 4.42 0.00
C SER A 75 13.80 4.57 1.45
N PHE A 76 12.99 4.15 2.44
CA PHE A 76 13.42 4.15 3.85
C PHE A 76 14.63 3.24 4.10
N GLN A 77 14.72 2.09 3.44
CA GLN A 77 15.87 1.17 3.52
C GLN A 77 17.13 1.81 2.95
N GLU A 78 17.07 2.41 1.77
CA GLU A 78 18.20 3.09 1.14
C GLU A 78 18.76 4.24 1.98
N PHE A 79 17.90 4.94 2.72
CA PHE A 79 18.33 6.01 3.64
C PHE A 79 18.76 5.52 5.03
N GLY A 80 18.71 4.20 5.30
CA GLY A 80 19.02 3.60 6.62
C GLY A 80 18.03 3.99 7.72
N LEU A 81 16.77 4.23 7.37
CA LEU A 81 15.72 4.71 8.26
C LEU A 81 14.60 3.68 8.54
N SER A 82 14.80 2.40 8.21
CA SER A 82 13.77 1.34 8.24
C SER A 82 13.11 1.16 9.62
N GLY A 83 13.83 1.33 10.72
CA GLY A 83 13.30 1.14 12.09
C GLY A 83 12.67 2.38 12.70
N THR A 84 12.62 3.51 11.99
CA THR A 84 12.19 4.80 12.53
C THR A 84 10.67 4.92 12.66
N SER A 85 10.21 5.89 13.47
CA SER A 85 8.78 6.22 13.58
C SER A 85 8.18 6.69 12.25
N GLY A 86 8.98 7.30 11.37
CA GLY A 86 8.57 7.67 10.02
C GLY A 86 8.30 6.47 9.14
N ALA A 87 9.20 5.47 9.13
CA ALA A 87 8.99 4.23 8.40
C ALA A 87 7.74 3.49 8.90
N LYS A 88 7.57 3.38 10.24
CA LYS A 88 6.36 2.77 10.84
C LYS A 88 5.08 3.52 10.46
N MET A 89 5.14 4.85 10.38
CA MET A 89 4.01 5.65 9.90
C MET A 89 3.71 5.35 8.43
N ALA A 90 4.73 5.35 7.57
CA ALA A 90 4.55 5.08 6.14
C ALA A 90 3.95 3.68 5.91
N VAL A 91 4.48 2.66 6.57
CA VAL A 91 3.95 1.29 6.52
C VAL A 91 2.51 1.23 7.01
N GLY A 92 2.21 1.85 8.15
CA GLY A 92 0.85 1.81 8.70
C GLY A 92 -0.18 2.48 7.79
N ILE A 93 0.15 3.64 7.21
CA ILE A 93 -0.72 4.31 6.22
C ILE A 93 -0.87 3.46 4.96
N ALA A 94 0.23 2.92 4.44
CA ALA A 94 0.21 2.07 3.25
C ALA A 94 -0.63 0.79 3.46
N LEU A 95 -0.52 0.13 4.60
CA LEU A 95 -1.37 -1.01 4.95
C LEU A 95 -2.88 -0.66 4.95
N PHE A 96 -3.25 0.53 5.42
CA PHE A 96 -4.63 0.99 5.32
C PHE A 96 -5.04 1.22 3.86
N GLN A 97 -4.16 1.79 3.06
CA GLN A 97 -4.39 2.03 1.63
C GLN A 97 -4.55 0.72 0.86
N ASP A 98 -3.77 -0.30 1.19
CA ASP A 98 -3.89 -1.64 0.59
C ASP A 98 -5.28 -2.25 0.88
N ILE A 99 -5.76 -2.13 2.13
CA ILE A 99 -7.14 -2.52 2.48
C ILE A 99 -8.16 -1.68 1.71
N ALA A 100 -7.96 -0.37 1.62
CA ALA A 100 -8.85 0.52 0.89
C ALA A 100 -8.90 0.19 -0.60
N ALA A 101 -7.77 -0.18 -1.22
CA ALA A 101 -7.71 -0.63 -2.61
C ALA A 101 -8.58 -1.87 -2.84
N ILE A 102 -8.49 -2.86 -1.94
CA ILE A 102 -9.31 -4.08 -1.99
C ILE A 102 -10.80 -3.76 -1.82
N MET A 103 -11.11 -2.87 -0.86
CA MET A 103 -12.49 -2.41 -0.64
C MET A 103 -13.04 -1.70 -1.88
N LEU A 104 -12.22 -0.88 -2.56
CA LEU A 104 -12.60 -0.24 -3.81
C LEU A 104 -12.94 -1.28 -4.89
N VAL A 105 -12.09 -2.30 -5.10
CA VAL A 105 -12.39 -3.42 -6.04
C VAL A 105 -13.70 -4.10 -5.71
N ALA A 106 -13.99 -4.31 -4.42
CA ALA A 106 -15.20 -4.99 -3.99
C ALA A 106 -16.47 -4.13 -4.13
N ILE A 107 -16.36 -2.82 -3.92
CA ILE A 107 -17.52 -1.90 -3.83
C ILE A 107 -17.81 -1.22 -5.18
N MET A 108 -16.79 -1.01 -6.03
CA MET A 108 -16.94 -0.31 -7.31
C MET A 108 -18.11 -0.84 -8.19
N PRO A 109 -18.27 -2.16 -8.41
CA PRO A 109 -19.38 -2.66 -9.21
C PRO A 109 -20.75 -2.28 -8.65
N GLN A 110 -20.88 -2.23 -7.33
CA GLN A 110 -22.13 -1.86 -6.66
C GLN A 110 -22.42 -0.35 -6.73
N ILE A 111 -21.38 0.49 -6.63
CA ILE A 111 -21.53 1.96 -6.74
C ILE A 111 -22.08 2.32 -8.11
N PHE A 112 -21.60 1.67 -9.17
CA PHE A 112 -21.94 2.02 -10.55
C PHE A 112 -23.12 1.21 -11.10
N ALA A 113 -23.51 0.10 -10.48
CA ALA A 113 -24.72 -0.66 -10.81
C ALA A 113 -25.99 -0.14 -10.12
N ALA A 114 -25.86 0.86 -9.22
CA ALA A 114 -27.00 1.39 -8.46
C ALA A 114 -28.06 2.01 -9.39
N THR A 115 -29.24 1.41 -9.41
CA THR A 115 -30.43 1.97 -10.05
C THR A 115 -31.06 3.05 -9.15
N PRO A 116 -31.82 4.01 -9.72
CA PRO A 116 -32.46 5.07 -8.94
C PRO A 116 -33.44 4.61 -7.86
N ASP A 117 -33.92 3.36 -7.94
CA ASP A 117 -34.89 2.79 -6.99
C ASP A 117 -34.18 2.37 -5.70
N SER A 118 -34.47 3.10 -4.62
CA SER A 118 -33.85 2.94 -3.30
C SER A 118 -34.05 1.56 -2.67
N TRP A 119 -35.18 0.87 -2.96
CA TRP A 119 -35.47 -0.47 -2.44
C TRP A 119 -34.66 -1.57 -3.13
N GLU A 120 -34.58 -1.55 -4.45
CA GLU A 120 -33.74 -2.50 -5.21
C GLU A 120 -32.26 -2.34 -4.90
N THR A 121 -31.82 -1.09 -4.76
CA THR A 121 -30.43 -0.80 -4.34
C THR A 121 -30.13 -1.36 -2.94
N ALA A 122 -31.05 -1.21 -1.97
CA ALA A 122 -30.89 -1.76 -0.63
C ALA A 122 -30.85 -3.29 -0.63
N LEU A 123 -31.69 -3.94 -1.44
CA LEU A 123 -31.68 -5.41 -1.61
C LEU A 123 -30.38 -5.89 -2.26
N ASN A 124 -29.91 -5.20 -3.30
CA ASN A 124 -28.65 -5.54 -3.99
C ASN A 124 -27.44 -5.39 -3.07
N ILE A 125 -27.38 -4.35 -2.26
CA ILE A 125 -26.34 -4.19 -1.23
C ILE A 125 -26.45 -5.30 -0.18
N GLY A 126 -27.65 -5.62 0.29
CA GLY A 126 -27.86 -6.71 1.24
C GLY A 126 -27.42 -8.07 0.69
N MET A 127 -27.74 -8.35 -0.57
CA MET A 127 -27.28 -9.57 -1.25
C MET A 127 -25.78 -9.59 -1.49
N ALA A 128 -25.17 -8.47 -1.83
CA ALA A 128 -23.71 -8.37 -1.98
C ALA A 128 -22.99 -8.63 -0.64
N VAL A 129 -23.48 -8.07 0.46
CA VAL A 129 -22.98 -8.33 1.80
C VAL A 129 -23.15 -9.80 2.18
N LEU A 130 -24.31 -10.39 1.92
CA LEU A 130 -24.56 -11.81 2.19
C LEU A 130 -23.60 -12.71 1.40
N ARG A 131 -23.42 -12.45 0.10
CA ARG A 131 -22.47 -13.19 -0.75
C ARG A 131 -21.04 -13.04 -0.22
N GLY A 132 -20.65 -11.83 0.20
CA GLY A 132 -19.35 -11.58 0.84
C GLY A 132 -19.15 -12.38 2.12
N LEU A 133 -20.15 -12.44 2.99
CA LEU A 133 -20.10 -13.23 4.23
C LEU A 133 -20.03 -14.73 3.95
N VAL A 134 -20.82 -15.23 2.99
CA VAL A 134 -20.79 -16.64 2.56
C VAL A 134 -19.40 -16.98 1.99
N PHE A 135 -18.85 -16.11 1.15
CA PHE A 135 -17.50 -16.26 0.60
C PHE A 135 -16.44 -16.31 1.71
N LEU A 136 -16.45 -15.35 2.63
CA LEU A 136 -15.47 -15.30 3.73
C LEU A 136 -15.59 -16.52 4.64
N GLY A 137 -16.80 -16.98 4.92
CA GLY A 137 -17.06 -18.22 5.68
C GLY A 137 -16.50 -19.45 4.97
N ALA A 138 -16.80 -19.63 3.68
CA ALA A 138 -16.28 -20.73 2.86
C ALA A 138 -14.75 -20.67 2.73
N ALA A 139 -14.19 -19.50 2.45
CA ALA A 139 -12.76 -19.29 2.37
C ALA A 139 -12.06 -19.55 3.71
N TRP A 140 -12.68 -19.16 4.83
CA TRP A 140 -12.16 -19.47 6.17
C TRP A 140 -12.15 -20.99 6.43
N LEU A 141 -13.21 -21.71 6.10
CA LEU A 141 -13.27 -23.17 6.23
C LEU A 141 -12.16 -23.84 5.39
N ILE A 142 -12.01 -23.42 4.14
CA ILE A 142 -10.95 -23.91 3.26
C ILE A 142 -9.58 -23.58 3.84
N GLY A 143 -9.35 -22.34 4.22
CA GLY A 143 -8.08 -21.85 4.76
C GLY A 143 -7.68 -22.54 6.07
N HIS A 144 -8.65 -22.78 6.96
CA HIS A 144 -8.37 -23.36 8.27
C HIS A 144 -8.24 -24.89 8.24
N TYR A 145 -9.07 -25.60 7.48
CA TYR A 145 -9.14 -27.07 7.52
C TYR A 145 -8.47 -27.74 6.32
N LEU A 146 -8.69 -27.24 5.11
CA LEU A 146 -8.27 -27.90 3.88
C LEU A 146 -6.85 -27.52 3.50
N LEU A 147 -6.54 -26.23 3.56
CA LEU A 147 -5.27 -25.67 3.14
C LEU A 147 -4.05 -26.29 3.87
N PRO A 148 -4.02 -26.38 5.21
CA PRO A 148 -2.90 -26.96 5.92
C PRO A 148 -2.66 -28.43 5.57
N ARG A 149 -3.74 -29.19 5.35
CA ARG A 149 -3.65 -30.62 4.98
C ARG A 149 -3.06 -30.79 3.58
N ILE A 150 -3.54 -30.03 2.59
CA ILE A 150 -3.02 -30.07 1.23
C ILE A 150 -1.55 -29.64 1.21
N MET A 151 -1.22 -28.51 1.87
CA MET A 151 0.14 -28.00 1.92
C MET A 151 1.10 -29.01 2.57
N LEU A 152 0.70 -29.66 3.66
CA LEU A 152 1.49 -30.68 4.32
C LEU A 152 1.71 -31.91 3.42
N ALA A 153 0.64 -32.38 2.76
CA ALA A 153 0.71 -33.54 1.86
C ALA A 153 1.68 -33.28 0.71
N VAL A 154 1.58 -32.11 0.07
CA VAL A 154 2.46 -31.74 -1.03
C VAL A 154 3.89 -31.44 -0.55
N ALA A 155 4.07 -30.79 0.61
CA ALA A 155 5.40 -30.53 1.16
C ALA A 155 6.19 -31.82 1.46
N ARG A 156 5.48 -32.91 1.82
CA ARG A 156 6.10 -34.24 2.06
C ARG A 156 6.69 -34.88 0.78
N THR A 157 6.19 -34.53 -0.40
CA THR A 157 6.72 -35.04 -1.67
C THR A 157 8.09 -34.50 -2.01
N LYS A 158 8.53 -33.43 -1.36
CA LYS A 158 9.78 -32.70 -1.59
C LYS A 158 9.95 -32.18 -3.03
N SER A 159 8.93 -32.26 -3.90
CA SER A 159 8.94 -31.67 -5.25
C SER A 159 8.64 -30.18 -5.16
N ARG A 160 9.52 -29.37 -5.75
CA ARG A 160 9.36 -27.93 -5.85
C ARG A 160 8.27 -27.57 -6.83
N GLU A 161 8.23 -28.24 -7.96
CA GLU A 161 7.28 -28.04 -9.04
C GLU A 161 5.85 -28.30 -8.57
N LEU A 162 5.65 -29.42 -7.86
CA LEU A 162 4.34 -29.77 -7.32
C LEU A 162 3.88 -28.74 -6.26
N PHE A 163 4.82 -28.24 -5.45
CA PHE A 163 4.51 -27.20 -4.46
C PHE A 163 4.07 -25.89 -5.12
N THR A 164 4.79 -25.44 -6.16
CA THR A 164 4.45 -24.23 -6.91
C THR A 164 3.10 -24.38 -7.62
N LEU A 165 2.83 -25.51 -8.27
CA LEU A 165 1.53 -25.79 -8.91
C LEU A 165 0.39 -25.80 -7.90
N MET A 166 0.60 -26.37 -6.71
CA MET A 166 -0.39 -26.33 -5.62
C MET A 166 -0.72 -24.90 -5.21
N VAL A 167 0.29 -24.03 -5.08
CA VAL A 167 0.07 -22.60 -4.72
C VAL A 167 -0.81 -21.92 -5.76
N PHE A 168 -0.51 -22.10 -7.05
CA PHE A 168 -1.34 -21.55 -8.13
C PHE A 168 -2.76 -22.14 -8.14
N ALA A 169 -2.89 -23.44 -7.87
CA ALA A 169 -4.19 -24.09 -7.78
C ALA A 169 -5.04 -23.53 -6.62
N ILE A 170 -4.43 -23.29 -5.45
CA ILE A 170 -5.10 -22.67 -4.31
C ILE A 170 -5.55 -21.24 -4.65
N CYS A 171 -4.64 -20.43 -5.21
CA CYS A 171 -4.95 -19.07 -5.61
C CYS A 171 -6.12 -19.03 -6.60
N SER A 172 -6.02 -19.80 -7.68
CA SER A 172 -7.05 -19.87 -8.73
C SER A 172 -8.36 -20.45 -8.22
N GLY A 173 -8.32 -21.47 -7.35
CA GLY A 173 -9.51 -22.11 -6.80
C GLY A 173 -10.32 -21.16 -5.90
N ILE A 174 -9.68 -20.42 -5.01
CA ILE A 174 -10.36 -19.43 -4.15
C ILE A 174 -10.80 -18.23 -4.97
N ALA A 175 -10.03 -17.79 -5.95
CA ALA A 175 -10.40 -16.72 -6.88
C ALA A 175 -11.64 -17.11 -7.71
N MET A 176 -11.72 -18.35 -8.19
CA MET A 176 -12.87 -18.88 -8.90
C MET A 176 -14.10 -19.01 -7.98
N LEU A 177 -13.92 -19.40 -6.73
CA LEU A 177 -15.00 -19.44 -5.74
C LEU A 177 -15.61 -18.05 -5.52
N ALA A 178 -14.80 -17.01 -5.42
CA ALA A 178 -15.27 -15.63 -5.34
C ALA A 178 -16.10 -15.25 -6.57
N SER A 179 -15.60 -15.57 -7.76
CA SER A 179 -16.30 -15.31 -9.04
C SER A 179 -17.66 -16.02 -9.12
N LEU A 180 -17.76 -17.28 -8.69
CA LEU A 180 -19.02 -18.05 -8.65
C LEU A 180 -20.04 -17.40 -7.71
N LEU A 181 -19.61 -16.69 -6.68
CA LEU A 181 -20.49 -15.95 -5.76
C LEU A 181 -20.77 -14.51 -6.24
N GLY A 182 -20.33 -14.13 -7.44
CA GLY A 182 -20.51 -12.80 -8.01
C GLY A 182 -19.63 -11.72 -7.39
N LEU A 183 -18.51 -12.13 -6.77
CA LEU A 183 -17.49 -11.24 -6.25
C LEU A 183 -16.33 -11.12 -7.25
N SER A 184 -15.47 -10.10 -7.09
CA SER A 184 -14.32 -9.95 -7.97
C SER A 184 -13.29 -11.07 -7.75
N ILE A 185 -12.71 -11.55 -8.85
CA ILE A 185 -11.64 -12.55 -8.86
C ILE A 185 -10.42 -12.04 -8.06
N ALA A 186 -10.16 -10.73 -8.14
CA ALA A 186 -9.08 -10.06 -7.41
C ALA A 186 -9.25 -10.17 -5.88
N LEU A 187 -10.48 -9.97 -5.37
CA LEU A 187 -10.81 -10.16 -3.95
C LEU A 187 -10.59 -11.62 -3.53
N GLY A 188 -10.96 -12.57 -4.38
CA GLY A 188 -10.73 -14.00 -4.14
C GLY A 188 -9.25 -14.34 -4.05
N ALA A 189 -8.45 -13.85 -4.97
CA ALA A 189 -6.99 -14.04 -4.98
C ALA A 189 -6.32 -13.43 -3.75
N PHE A 190 -6.70 -12.21 -3.37
CA PHE A 190 -6.22 -11.57 -2.14
C PHE A 190 -6.55 -12.40 -0.90
N THR A 191 -7.79 -12.87 -0.79
CA THR A 191 -8.25 -13.69 0.33
C THR A 191 -7.47 -15.01 0.40
N ALA A 192 -7.18 -15.64 -0.74
CA ALA A 192 -6.32 -16.81 -0.81
C ALA A 192 -4.92 -16.52 -0.25
N GLY A 193 -4.31 -15.41 -0.65
CA GLY A 193 -3.02 -14.95 -0.13
C GLY A 193 -3.04 -14.74 1.38
N LEU A 194 -4.07 -14.09 1.91
CA LEU A 194 -4.25 -13.84 3.34
C LEU A 194 -4.32 -15.14 4.16
N PHE A 195 -5.04 -16.16 3.68
CA PHE A 195 -5.08 -17.45 4.37
C PHE A 195 -3.75 -18.18 4.30
N VAL A 196 -3.05 -18.12 3.17
CA VAL A 196 -1.72 -18.71 3.03
C VAL A 196 -0.70 -17.98 3.88
N SER A 197 -0.79 -16.67 4.04
CA SER A 197 0.11 -15.86 4.90
C SER A 197 0.10 -16.32 6.35
N SER A 198 -1.03 -16.80 6.84
CA SER A 198 -1.20 -17.33 8.19
C SER A 198 -0.69 -18.78 8.34
N SER A 199 -0.23 -19.41 7.27
CA SER A 199 0.26 -20.79 7.30
C SER A 199 1.75 -20.88 7.65
N TYR A 200 2.17 -22.04 8.16
CA TYR A 200 3.60 -22.33 8.44
C TYR A 200 4.49 -22.22 7.19
N TYR A 201 3.91 -22.39 5.99
CA TYR A 201 4.62 -22.38 4.71
C TYR A 201 4.61 -21.02 4.01
N SER A 202 4.14 -19.95 4.65
CA SER A 202 3.98 -18.61 4.04
C SER A 202 5.26 -18.09 3.38
N HIS A 203 6.41 -18.19 4.07
CA HIS A 203 7.70 -17.75 3.52
C HIS A 203 8.13 -18.55 2.30
N ARG A 204 7.87 -19.87 2.29
CA ARG A 204 8.17 -20.72 1.14
C ARG A 204 7.28 -20.38 -0.04
N VAL A 205 5.98 -20.18 0.21
CA VAL A 205 5.03 -19.76 -0.84
C VAL A 205 5.45 -18.41 -1.42
N LEU A 206 5.81 -17.45 -0.56
CA LEU A 206 6.26 -16.15 -1.00
C LEU A 206 7.49 -16.24 -1.90
N SER A 207 8.49 -17.04 -1.52
CA SER A 207 9.71 -17.23 -2.32
C SER A 207 9.45 -17.88 -3.69
N GLU A 208 8.44 -18.75 -3.80
CA GLU A 208 8.07 -19.37 -5.08
C GLU A 208 7.24 -18.44 -5.97
N VAL A 209 6.45 -17.53 -5.39
CA VAL A 209 5.55 -16.64 -6.13
C VAL A 209 6.20 -15.32 -6.53
N LEU A 210 7.16 -14.82 -5.75
CA LEU A 210 7.84 -13.55 -5.99
C LEU A 210 8.41 -13.40 -7.42
N PRO A 211 9.12 -14.39 -8.01
CA PRO A 211 9.66 -14.25 -9.37
C PRO A 211 8.56 -14.07 -10.43
N PHE A 212 7.41 -14.71 -10.23
CA PHE A 212 6.27 -14.57 -11.14
C PHE A 212 5.58 -13.21 -10.95
N LYS A 213 5.42 -12.77 -9.70
CA LYS A 213 4.92 -11.42 -9.40
C LYS A 213 5.77 -10.36 -10.10
N ASP A 214 7.10 -10.41 -9.92
CA ASP A 214 8.02 -9.43 -10.49
C ASP A 214 7.98 -9.44 -12.02
N LEU A 215 7.90 -10.61 -12.65
CA LEU A 215 7.74 -10.76 -14.09
C LEU A 215 6.44 -10.13 -14.58
N PHE A 216 5.30 -10.50 -13.98
CA PHE A 216 3.99 -9.96 -14.38
C PHE A 216 3.86 -8.46 -14.10
N LEU A 217 4.41 -7.99 -12.98
CA LEU A 217 4.49 -6.55 -12.67
C LEU A 217 5.30 -5.81 -13.71
N THR A 218 6.47 -6.35 -14.11
CA THR A 218 7.30 -5.74 -15.15
C THR A 218 6.56 -5.66 -16.49
N ILE A 219 5.94 -6.76 -16.92
CA ILE A 219 5.12 -6.77 -18.15
C ILE A 219 3.98 -5.76 -18.05
N PHE A 220 3.31 -5.71 -16.90
CA PHE A 220 2.21 -4.78 -16.67
C PHE A 220 2.68 -3.32 -16.74
N PHE A 221 3.77 -2.96 -16.05
CA PHE A 221 4.31 -1.60 -16.10
C PHE A 221 4.81 -1.21 -17.49
N VAL A 222 5.47 -2.12 -18.20
CA VAL A 222 5.87 -1.87 -19.58
C VAL A 222 4.64 -1.65 -20.48
N SER A 223 3.62 -2.49 -20.34
CA SER A 223 2.37 -2.35 -21.11
C SER A 223 1.65 -1.03 -20.76
N ALA A 224 1.57 -0.67 -19.48
CA ALA A 224 0.98 0.60 -19.05
C ALA A 224 1.80 1.80 -19.55
N GLY A 225 3.13 1.70 -19.57
CA GLY A 225 4.01 2.72 -20.14
C GLY A 225 3.83 2.91 -21.65
N LEU A 226 3.58 1.81 -22.38
CA LEU A 226 3.33 1.85 -23.82
C LEU A 226 1.96 2.46 -24.18
N LEU A 227 1.02 2.55 -23.25
CA LEU A 227 -0.25 3.24 -23.44
C LEU A 227 -0.12 4.77 -23.32
N ILE A 228 1.01 5.26 -22.83
CA ILE A 228 1.26 6.70 -22.73
C ILE A 228 1.73 7.19 -24.10
N ASP A 229 0.94 8.06 -24.72
CA ASP A 229 1.33 8.76 -25.94
C ASP A 229 2.41 9.80 -25.58
N ILE A 230 3.64 9.55 -26.00
CA ILE A 230 4.79 10.39 -25.69
C ILE A 230 4.68 11.75 -26.39
N ASP A 231 4.11 11.79 -27.59
CA ASP A 231 3.98 13.03 -28.36
C ASP A 231 2.94 13.94 -27.70
N ASP A 232 1.78 13.39 -27.31
CA ASP A 232 0.74 14.11 -26.56
C ASP A 232 1.26 14.57 -25.18
N LEU A 233 2.02 13.70 -24.48
CA LEU A 233 2.64 14.03 -23.20
C LEU A 233 3.63 15.20 -23.34
N TRP A 234 4.43 15.24 -24.43
CA TRP A 234 5.41 16.28 -24.65
C TRP A 234 4.75 17.61 -25.02
N GLU A 235 3.68 17.58 -25.82
CA GLU A 235 2.89 18.77 -26.17
C GLU A 235 2.23 19.39 -24.92
N HIS A 236 1.77 18.54 -23.99
CA HIS A 236 1.07 18.96 -22.78
C HIS A 236 1.91 18.88 -21.50
N ILE A 237 3.24 18.80 -21.60
CA ILE A 237 4.14 18.56 -20.46
C ILE A 237 3.96 19.58 -19.33
N GLY A 238 3.65 20.84 -19.65
CA GLY A 238 3.38 21.88 -18.68
C GLY A 238 2.13 21.59 -17.83
N HIS A 239 1.08 21.10 -18.45
CA HIS A 239 -0.16 20.70 -17.74
C HIS A 239 0.07 19.46 -16.88
N VAL A 240 0.73 18.43 -17.42
CA VAL A 240 1.04 17.20 -16.70
C VAL A 240 1.96 17.48 -15.51
N ALA A 241 3.00 18.29 -15.68
CA ALA A 241 3.91 18.68 -14.60
C ALA A 241 3.17 19.49 -13.51
N THR A 242 2.29 20.41 -13.89
CA THR A 242 1.50 21.21 -12.94
C THR A 242 0.55 20.32 -12.15
N PHE A 243 -0.14 19.39 -12.84
CA PHE A 243 -1.06 18.46 -12.18
C PHE A 243 -0.31 17.47 -11.30
N ALA A 244 0.84 16.95 -11.74
CA ALA A 244 1.70 16.11 -10.90
C ALA A 244 2.17 16.86 -9.65
N ALA A 245 2.64 18.11 -9.77
CA ALA A 245 3.03 18.92 -8.63
C ALA A 245 1.87 19.15 -7.65
N PHE A 246 0.66 19.38 -8.17
CA PHE A 246 -0.56 19.52 -7.36
C PHE A 246 -0.89 18.23 -6.60
N VAL A 247 -0.84 17.07 -7.28
CA VAL A 247 -1.08 15.76 -6.66
C VAL A 247 -0.07 15.48 -5.55
N LEU A 248 1.23 15.69 -5.85
CA LEU A 248 2.30 15.50 -4.87
C LEU A 248 2.12 16.42 -3.65
N ALA A 249 1.75 17.69 -3.87
CA ALA A 249 1.54 18.66 -2.80
C ALA A 249 0.35 18.27 -1.91
N ILE A 250 -0.78 17.88 -2.48
CA ILE A 250 -1.96 17.44 -1.71
C ILE A 250 -1.63 16.20 -0.89
N LYS A 251 -0.99 15.18 -1.50
CA LYS A 251 -0.60 13.96 -0.79
C LYS A 251 0.38 14.26 0.34
N PHE A 252 1.35 15.12 0.08
CA PHE A 252 2.29 15.58 1.12
C PHE A 252 1.56 16.24 2.29
N VAL A 253 0.67 17.20 2.02
CA VAL A 253 -0.11 17.90 3.05
C VAL A 253 -1.00 16.92 3.81
N ALA A 254 -1.72 16.02 3.12
CA ALA A 254 -2.56 15.01 3.75
C ALA A 254 -1.76 14.11 4.72
N CYS A 255 -0.55 13.69 4.31
CA CYS A 255 0.33 12.89 5.16
C CYS A 255 0.92 13.71 6.32
N ILE A 256 1.24 15.00 6.13
CA ILE A 256 1.68 15.89 7.23
C ILE A 256 0.57 16.08 8.26
N VAL A 257 -0.67 16.27 7.81
CA VAL A 257 -1.83 16.33 8.71
C VAL A 257 -1.96 15.04 9.50
N ALA A 258 -1.91 13.89 8.83
CA ALA A 258 -1.92 12.57 9.50
C ALA A 258 -0.76 12.42 10.50
N ALA A 259 0.46 12.83 10.15
CA ALA A 259 1.63 12.83 11.03
C ALA A 259 1.42 13.66 12.30
N SER A 260 0.77 14.83 12.16
CA SER A 260 0.46 15.73 13.27
C SER A 260 -0.53 15.08 14.24
N PHE A 261 -1.60 14.45 13.74
CA PHE A 261 -2.57 13.71 14.56
C PHE A 261 -1.94 12.50 15.26
N LEU A 262 -1.00 11.83 14.60
CA LEU A 262 -0.26 10.70 15.17
C LEU A 262 0.86 11.13 16.12
N LYS A 263 1.12 12.44 16.24
CA LYS A 263 2.22 13.01 17.04
C LYS A 263 3.60 12.44 16.68
N ILE A 264 3.82 12.22 15.38
CA ILE A 264 5.12 11.77 14.85
C ILE A 264 6.10 12.95 14.90
N PRO A 265 7.38 12.73 15.27
CA PRO A 265 8.39 13.79 15.24
C PRO A 265 8.49 14.45 13.88
N GLY A 266 8.59 15.79 13.84
CA GLY A 266 8.47 16.56 12.61
C GLY A 266 9.40 16.11 11.49
N ARG A 267 10.68 15.78 11.81
CA ARG A 267 11.62 15.22 10.85
C ARG A 267 11.16 13.90 10.25
N MET A 268 10.68 12.99 11.08
CA MET A 268 10.21 11.69 10.63
C MET A 268 8.86 11.78 9.93
N GLY A 269 8.00 12.71 10.36
CA GLY A 269 6.75 13.02 9.69
C GLY A 269 6.97 13.54 8.26
N ILE A 270 7.90 14.48 8.06
CA ILE A 270 8.27 14.98 6.72
C ILE A 270 8.80 13.86 5.83
N MET A 271 9.69 13.01 6.36
CA MET A 271 10.24 11.88 5.59
C MET A 271 9.13 10.89 5.19
N ALA A 272 8.23 10.54 6.13
CA ALA A 272 7.10 9.66 5.85
C ALA A 272 6.13 10.27 4.82
N SER A 273 5.81 11.55 4.98
CA SER A 273 4.94 12.26 4.05
C SER A 273 5.53 12.29 2.64
N THR A 274 6.83 12.57 2.52
CA THR A 274 7.50 12.56 1.21
C THR A 274 7.53 11.17 0.58
N ALA A 275 7.75 10.12 1.38
CA ALA A 275 7.76 8.74 0.87
C ALA A 275 6.38 8.30 0.32
N LEU A 276 5.28 8.88 0.83
CA LEU A 276 3.91 8.56 0.45
C LEU A 276 3.29 9.57 -0.55
N THR A 277 4.06 10.49 -1.12
CA THR A 277 3.54 11.44 -2.12
C THR A 277 3.23 10.79 -3.46
N ASN A 278 3.84 9.65 -3.77
CA ASN A 278 3.62 8.97 -5.05
C ASN A 278 2.18 8.45 -5.19
N VAL A 279 1.71 8.31 -6.40
CA VAL A 279 0.51 7.54 -6.74
C VAL A 279 0.98 6.10 -6.96
N GLY A 280 0.37 5.16 -6.24
CA GLY A 280 0.85 3.78 -6.18
C GLY A 280 0.48 2.93 -7.39
N GLU A 281 1.07 1.75 -7.48
CA GLU A 281 0.81 0.74 -8.52
C GLU A 281 -0.65 0.29 -8.58
N PHE A 282 -1.37 0.35 -7.46
CA PHE A 282 -2.79 0.01 -7.45
C PHE A 282 -3.64 0.93 -8.31
N SER A 283 -3.24 2.19 -8.50
CA SER A 283 -3.95 3.11 -9.40
C SER A 283 -3.93 2.62 -10.85
N LEU A 284 -2.82 2.00 -11.28
CA LEU A 284 -2.67 1.45 -12.63
C LEU A 284 -3.53 0.19 -12.84
N VAL A 285 -3.89 -0.51 -11.76
CA VAL A 285 -4.78 -1.68 -11.80
C VAL A 285 -6.24 -1.28 -11.67
N LEU A 286 -6.54 -0.33 -10.77
CA LEU A 286 -7.91 0.06 -10.44
C LEU A 286 -8.56 0.93 -11.52
N ILE A 287 -7.80 1.74 -12.25
CA ILE A 287 -8.34 2.55 -13.35
C ILE A 287 -8.85 1.67 -14.50
N PRO A 288 -8.09 0.71 -15.06
CA PRO A 288 -8.63 -0.23 -16.04
C PRO A 288 -9.82 -1.04 -15.50
N PHE A 289 -9.76 -1.49 -14.27
CA PHE A 289 -10.89 -2.20 -13.65
C PHE A 289 -12.15 -1.32 -13.58
N MET A 290 -12.00 -0.04 -13.25
CA MET A 290 -13.10 0.91 -13.28
C MET A 290 -13.63 1.14 -14.70
N GLN A 291 -12.74 1.18 -15.72
CA GLN A 291 -13.12 1.33 -17.12
C GLN A 291 -13.93 0.15 -17.68
N GLU A 292 -13.74 -1.06 -17.15
CA GLU A 292 -14.57 -2.22 -17.50
C GLU A 292 -16.01 -2.08 -16.98
N ILE A 293 -16.22 -1.31 -15.91
CA ILE A 293 -17.53 -1.12 -15.28
C ILE A 293 -18.22 0.15 -15.80
N THR A 294 -17.45 1.22 -15.99
CA THR A 294 -18.00 2.53 -16.36
C THR A 294 -16.97 3.33 -17.16
N PRO A 295 -17.40 4.08 -18.21
CA PRO A 295 -16.48 4.84 -19.02
C PRO A 295 -15.84 6.00 -18.23
N ILE A 296 -14.51 6.11 -18.33
CA ILE A 296 -13.73 7.22 -17.80
C ILE A 296 -13.13 7.99 -18.98
N PRO A 297 -13.09 9.33 -18.95
CA PRO A 297 -12.43 10.11 -19.99
C PRO A 297 -10.96 9.71 -20.18
N ALA A 298 -10.53 9.51 -21.43
CA ALA A 298 -9.17 9.08 -21.75
C ALA A 298 -8.11 10.03 -21.16
N LEU A 299 -8.38 11.33 -21.15
CA LEU A 299 -7.50 12.33 -20.56
C LEU A 299 -7.21 12.06 -19.07
N VAL A 300 -8.23 11.64 -18.30
CA VAL A 300 -8.09 11.33 -16.85
C VAL A 300 -7.22 10.08 -16.69
N THR A 301 -7.46 9.06 -17.49
CA THR A 301 -6.71 7.79 -17.47
C THR A 301 -5.23 8.01 -17.78
N THR A 302 -4.93 8.69 -18.90
CA THR A 302 -3.55 8.99 -19.32
C THR A 302 -2.82 9.81 -18.26
N ASN A 303 -3.46 10.83 -17.70
CA ASN A 303 -2.87 11.64 -16.64
C ASN A 303 -2.57 10.83 -15.37
N VAL A 304 -3.48 9.95 -14.93
CA VAL A 304 -3.23 9.10 -13.76
C VAL A 304 -2.04 8.18 -13.99
N TYR A 305 -1.92 7.57 -15.18
CA TYR A 305 -0.78 6.70 -15.52
C TYR A 305 0.54 7.48 -15.55
N ALA A 306 0.56 8.62 -16.21
CA ALA A 306 1.74 9.47 -16.28
C ALA A 306 2.20 9.92 -14.89
N ILE A 307 1.25 10.37 -14.04
CA ILE A 307 1.56 10.80 -12.68
C ILE A 307 2.03 9.64 -11.82
N ALA A 308 1.42 8.47 -11.92
CA ALA A 308 1.85 7.29 -11.17
C ALA A 308 3.30 6.94 -11.51
N ALA A 309 3.63 6.83 -12.80
CA ALA A 309 4.98 6.49 -13.25
C ALA A 309 6.01 7.54 -12.80
N VAL A 310 5.74 8.82 -13.06
CA VAL A 310 6.64 9.93 -12.72
C VAL A 310 6.81 10.05 -11.20
N SER A 311 5.72 10.03 -10.43
CA SER A 311 5.77 10.22 -8.98
C SER A 311 6.48 9.08 -8.25
N MET A 312 6.30 7.82 -8.68
CA MET A 312 7.04 6.68 -8.14
C MET A 312 8.54 6.82 -8.41
N GLY A 313 8.93 7.16 -9.64
CA GLY A 313 10.33 7.38 -10.01
C GLY A 313 10.98 8.57 -9.28
N MET A 314 10.21 9.62 -9.00
CA MET A 314 10.70 10.80 -8.29
C MET A 314 10.82 10.63 -6.78
N THR A 315 10.14 9.66 -6.17
CA THR A 315 10.08 9.50 -4.70
C THR A 315 11.45 9.43 -4.03
N PRO A 316 12.44 8.66 -4.48
CA PRO A 316 13.77 8.64 -3.86
C PRO A 316 14.48 10.00 -3.95
N LEU A 317 14.31 10.73 -5.06
CA LEU A 317 14.87 12.06 -5.26
C LEU A 317 14.22 13.09 -4.32
N LEU A 318 12.89 13.04 -4.20
CA LEU A 318 12.12 13.87 -3.26
C LEU A 318 12.52 13.60 -1.81
N MET A 319 12.71 12.35 -1.42
CA MET A 319 13.19 11.99 -0.09
C MET A 319 14.63 12.50 0.17
N LYS A 320 15.50 12.45 -0.83
CA LYS A 320 16.84 13.05 -0.74
C LYS A 320 16.78 14.56 -0.54
N ALA A 321 15.92 15.25 -1.26
CA ALA A 321 15.66 16.68 -1.11
C ALA A 321 15.04 16.99 0.26
N ALA A 322 14.00 16.24 0.68
CA ALA A 322 13.35 16.40 1.98
C ALA A 322 14.35 16.23 3.14
N ARG A 323 15.25 15.26 3.06
CA ARG A 323 16.32 15.08 4.07
C ARG A 323 17.17 16.33 4.25
N LYS A 324 17.53 17.02 3.14
CA LYS A 324 18.30 18.26 3.16
C LYS A 324 17.48 19.45 3.66
N LEU A 325 16.19 19.52 3.31
CA LEU A 325 15.31 20.63 3.64
C LEU A 325 14.64 20.48 5.02
N THR A 326 14.65 19.29 5.61
CA THR A 326 14.04 19.02 6.92
C THR A 326 14.46 20.00 8.02
N PRO A 327 15.75 20.42 8.17
CA PRO A 327 16.13 21.38 9.19
C PRO A 327 15.45 22.76 9.06
N LEU A 328 15.08 23.13 7.83
CA LEU A 328 14.33 24.36 7.54
C LEU A 328 12.83 24.17 7.79
N LEU A 329 12.26 23.06 7.33
CA LEU A 329 10.83 22.76 7.41
C LEU A 329 10.35 22.51 8.85
N VAL A 330 11.18 21.92 9.71
CA VAL A 330 10.86 21.69 11.15
C VAL A 330 10.75 23.02 11.93
N ARG A 331 11.18 24.15 11.37
CA ARG A 331 11.00 25.47 11.99
C ARG A 331 9.56 25.98 11.91
N ILE A 332 8.72 25.40 11.06
CA ILE A 332 7.31 25.78 10.91
C ILE A 332 6.54 25.44 12.19
N PRO A 333 5.80 26.42 12.80
CA PRO A 333 4.97 26.16 13.98
C PRO A 333 3.92 25.07 13.65
N GLY A 334 3.85 24.04 14.47
CA GLY A 334 2.95 22.87 14.26
C GLY A 334 3.68 21.58 13.90
N LEU A 335 4.87 21.64 13.27
CA LEU A 335 5.72 20.47 13.02
C LEU A 335 6.68 20.15 14.18
N LYS A 336 6.82 21.09 15.14
CA LYS A 336 7.60 20.88 16.37
C LYS A 336 6.83 20.03 17.35
N THR A 337 7.13 18.74 17.40
CA THR A 337 6.55 17.88 18.46
C THR A 337 7.37 18.00 19.74
N LYS A 338 6.67 18.20 20.87
CA LYS A 338 7.23 18.26 22.23
C LYS A 338 8.15 17.07 22.57
N ARG A 339 7.99 15.97 21.83
CA ARG A 339 8.73 14.70 21.98
C ARG A 339 10.17 14.75 21.44
N GLU A 340 10.47 15.60 20.47
CA GLU A 340 11.86 15.78 19.99
C GLU A 340 12.73 16.52 21.01
N ARG A 341 12.15 17.46 21.77
CA ARG A 341 12.86 18.13 22.88
C ARG A 341 13.12 17.18 24.03
N LEU A 342 12.12 16.37 24.42
CA LEU A 342 12.25 15.41 25.53
C LEU A 342 13.23 14.27 25.24
N SER A 343 13.36 13.82 23.98
CA SER A 343 14.30 12.72 23.65
C SER A 343 15.76 13.19 23.69
N VAL A 344 16.05 14.39 23.24
CA VAL A 344 17.40 14.97 23.28
C VAL A 344 17.77 15.35 24.72
N GLU A 345 16.89 16.03 25.43
CA GLU A 345 17.11 16.38 26.86
C GLU A 345 17.21 15.13 27.74
N THR A 346 16.37 14.09 27.48
CA THR A 346 16.45 12.83 28.26
C THR A 346 17.69 12.02 27.91
N MET A 347 18.19 12.08 26.68
CA MET A 347 19.49 11.50 26.32
C MET A 347 20.65 12.27 26.97
N ILE A 348 20.63 13.58 26.92
CA ILE A 348 21.68 14.42 27.55
C ILE A 348 21.70 14.20 29.06
N THR A 349 20.54 14.22 29.73
CA THR A 349 20.46 14.01 31.19
C THR A 349 20.84 12.57 31.58
N ARG A 350 20.59 11.57 30.75
CA ARG A 350 21.06 10.19 30.98
C ARG A 350 22.57 10.05 30.79
N VAL A 351 23.19 10.85 29.93
CA VAL A 351 24.65 10.83 29.70
C VAL A 351 25.40 11.63 30.78
N GLU A 352 24.83 12.75 31.24
CA GLU A 352 25.46 13.60 32.27
C GLU A 352 25.60 12.93 33.65
N GLY A 353 24.77 11.92 33.94
CA GLY A 353 24.86 11.13 35.21
C GLY A 353 25.86 9.97 35.17
N ILE A 354 26.47 9.68 34.02
CA ILE A 354 27.33 8.51 33.82
C ILE A 354 28.79 8.89 33.96
N LYS A 355 29.37 8.66 35.13
CA LYS A 355 30.81 8.76 35.38
C LYS A 355 31.43 7.38 35.35
N ASN A 356 32.60 7.24 34.69
CA ASN A 356 33.39 5.99 34.58
C ASN A 356 32.74 4.83 33.80
N HIS A 357 32.14 5.11 32.64
CA HIS A 357 31.58 4.07 31.77
C HIS A 357 32.30 4.05 30.44
N ALA A 358 32.56 2.85 29.93
CA ALA A 358 32.96 2.63 28.54
C ALA A 358 31.71 2.44 27.68
N ILE A 359 31.54 3.27 26.62
CA ILE A 359 30.49 3.06 25.61
C ILE A 359 31.01 2.03 24.62
N ILE A 360 30.54 0.81 24.73
CA ILE A 360 30.85 -0.26 23.76
C ILE A 360 29.79 -0.21 22.68
N CYS A 361 30.11 0.35 21.52
CA CYS A 361 29.30 0.23 20.32
C CYS A 361 29.53 -1.14 19.67
N LEU A 362 28.77 -2.14 20.09
CA LEU A 362 28.75 -3.46 19.43
C LEU A 362 27.98 -3.34 18.12
N SER A 363 28.68 -3.44 17.00
CA SER A 363 28.03 -3.72 15.71
C SER A 363 27.49 -5.16 15.75
N LEU A 364 26.33 -5.39 15.13
CA LEU A 364 25.67 -6.70 15.05
C LEU A 364 26.59 -7.83 14.51
N ILE A 365 27.68 -7.49 13.84
CA ILE A 365 28.68 -8.41 13.31
C ILE A 365 29.55 -9.04 14.44
N HIS A 366 29.62 -8.40 15.61
CA HIS A 366 30.45 -8.88 16.74
C HIS A 366 29.69 -9.67 17.81
N ILE A 367 28.40 -9.91 17.64
CA ILE A 367 27.60 -10.71 18.57
C ILE A 367 27.88 -12.23 18.45
N SER A 368 28.59 -12.66 17.40
CA SER A 368 28.90 -14.09 17.18
C SER A 368 30.11 -14.63 17.95
N GLU A 369 30.90 -13.81 18.66
CA GLU A 369 32.02 -14.27 19.50
C GLU A 369 32.09 -13.56 20.86
N PRO A 370 31.19 -13.85 21.82
CA PRO A 370 31.26 -13.21 23.14
C PRO A 370 32.36 -13.81 24.06
N THR A 371 33.05 -14.87 23.66
CA THR A 371 33.95 -15.63 24.53
C THR A 371 35.42 -15.20 24.52
N ARG A 372 35.83 -14.31 23.61
CA ARG A 372 37.24 -13.86 23.55
C ARG A 372 37.59 -12.59 24.31
N LEU A 373 36.61 -11.87 24.84
CA LEU A 373 36.85 -10.58 25.51
C LEU A 373 36.85 -10.65 27.04
N LEU A 374 36.75 -11.85 27.66
CA LEU A 374 36.79 -12.03 29.11
C LEU A 374 38.16 -12.53 29.65
N SER A 375 39.23 -12.47 28.84
CA SER A 375 40.58 -12.86 29.20
C SER A 375 41.63 -11.74 29.09
N ILE A 376 41.22 -10.48 29.35
CA ILE A 376 42.17 -9.39 29.57
C ILE A 376 41.85 -8.75 30.93
#